data_ea6011c65b29aeab701dbfea158892d1
#
_entry.id   ea6011c65b29aeab701dbfea158892d1
#
_cell.length_a   1.000
_cell.length_b   1.000
_cell.length_c   1.000
_cell.angle_alpha   90.00
_cell.angle_beta   90.00
_cell.angle_gamma   90.00
#
_symmetry.space_group_name_H-M   'P 1'
#
loop_
_entity.id
_entity.type
_entity.pdbx_description
1 polymer ?
#
loop_
_entity_poly.entity_id
_entity_poly.type
_entity_poly.pdbx_seq_one_letter_code
_entity_poly.pdbx_strand_id
1 'polypeptide(L)'
;MHMARFLSSFAKHKSCVYCTSRYNTPVIPFRLSFEPGKSLYEQVVYAVKKAIVSGQMRPGDSFPSVRVLSRDLKINPNTAHKVVTSLIAEGLLEVHSGIGTVVTKSPVATAAERANLLNHELEQLVVEARKLGLELGDVETALAQHWKRLNGSKR
;
A
#
# COMPACT_ATOMS: atom_id res chain seq x y z
N MET A 1 -3.02 -32.51 46.88
CA MET A 1 -4.18 -33.15 46.25
C MET A 1 -5.08 -32.05 45.73
N HIS A 2 -5.47 -32.11 44.47
CA HIS A 2 -6.34 -31.15 43.76
C HIS A 2 -5.78 -29.78 43.46
N MET A 3 -5.08 -29.68 42.34
CA MET A 3 -5.15 -28.48 41.46
C MET A 3 -4.62 -28.84 40.07
N ALA A 4 -5.48 -29.37 39.28
CA ALA A 4 -5.28 -29.48 37.84
C ALA A 4 -6.66 -29.34 37.16
N ARG A 5 -6.88 -28.26 36.41
CA ARG A 5 -7.84 -28.10 35.33
C ARG A 5 -8.33 -26.64 35.24
N PHE A 6 -7.59 -25.82 34.50
CA PHE A 6 -8.17 -24.63 33.88
C PHE A 6 -7.20 -24.14 32.78
N LEU A 7 -6.97 -24.97 31.80
CA LEU A 7 -6.31 -24.55 30.54
C LEU A 7 -6.98 -25.27 29.40
N SER A 8 -8.13 -24.76 28.95
CA SER A 8 -8.68 -25.11 27.65
C SER A 8 -9.88 -24.21 27.36
N SER A 9 -9.67 -23.06 26.81
CA SER A 9 -10.63 -22.40 25.91
C SER A 9 -10.15 -21.01 25.55
N PHE A 10 -9.16 -20.91 24.70
CA PHE A 10 -8.88 -19.65 24.00
C PHE A 10 -8.32 -19.96 22.60
N ALA A 11 -9.16 -20.60 21.80
CA ALA A 11 -8.87 -20.73 20.38
C ALA A 11 -10.15 -20.42 19.61
N LYS A 12 -10.05 -19.44 18.70
CA LYS A 12 -11.02 -19.04 17.69
C LYS A 12 -11.79 -17.75 17.97
N HIS A 13 -11.10 -16.62 17.84
CA HIS A 13 -11.73 -15.47 17.23
C HIS A 13 -10.72 -14.88 16.25
N LYS A 14 -10.96 -15.11 14.96
CA LYS A 14 -10.36 -14.33 13.88
C LYS A 14 -10.96 -12.93 13.98
N SER A 15 -10.32 -12.11 14.80
CA SER A 15 -10.71 -10.73 15.02
C SER A 15 -10.43 -9.95 13.76
N CYS A 16 -11.49 -9.52 13.14
CA CYS A 16 -11.49 -8.39 12.22
C CYS A 16 -10.66 -7.26 12.86
N VAL A 17 -9.54 -6.90 12.25
CA VAL A 17 -8.60 -5.88 12.75
C VAL A 17 -9.27 -4.49 12.88
N TYR A 18 -10.53 -4.35 12.50
CA TYR A 18 -11.32 -3.12 12.50
C TYR A 18 -12.38 -3.02 13.61
N CYS A 19 -12.57 -4.05 14.40
CA CYS A 19 -13.52 -4.01 15.52
C CYS A 19 -12.79 -4.08 16.84
N THR A 20 -12.70 -2.98 17.50
CA THR A 20 -12.45 -2.67 18.91
C THR A 20 -11.20 -1.83 19.16
N SER A 21 -11.28 -0.56 18.86
CA SER A 21 -10.59 0.40 19.72
C SER A 21 -11.56 1.54 20.04
N ARG A 22 -11.99 1.63 21.27
CA ARG A 22 -12.76 2.76 21.84
C ARG A 22 -11.95 4.06 21.92
N TYR A 23 -10.77 4.09 21.33
CA TYR A 23 -9.98 5.28 21.07
C TYR A 23 -9.88 5.45 19.58
N ASN A 24 -10.65 6.42 19.08
CA ASN A 24 -10.79 6.81 17.68
C ASN A 24 -9.47 7.41 17.13
N THR A 25 -8.41 6.62 17.04
CA THR A 25 -7.21 6.95 16.27
C THR A 25 -7.30 6.16 14.98
N PRO A 26 -7.64 6.78 13.86
CA PRO A 26 -7.57 6.11 12.56
C PRO A 26 -6.11 5.75 12.29
N VAL A 27 -5.82 4.49 12.39
CA VAL A 27 -4.51 3.94 12.02
C VAL A 27 -4.46 3.92 10.50
N ILE A 28 -3.48 4.63 9.93
CA ILE A 28 -3.22 4.56 8.50
C ILE A 28 -2.87 3.10 8.16
N PRO A 29 -3.59 2.47 7.19
CA PRO A 29 -3.46 1.05 6.91
C PRO A 29 -2.19 0.68 6.12
N PHE A 30 -1.21 1.57 6.05
CA PHE A 30 0.08 1.34 5.37
C PHE A 30 1.23 1.96 6.15
N ARG A 31 2.43 1.42 5.96
CA ARG A 31 3.65 1.95 6.57
C ARG A 31 4.32 2.93 5.61
N LEU A 32 4.70 4.08 6.13
CA LEU A 32 5.41 5.11 5.41
C LEU A 32 6.63 5.56 6.23
N SER A 33 7.79 5.59 5.60
CA SER A 33 8.98 6.26 6.09
C SER A 33 9.35 7.34 5.09
N PHE A 34 9.41 8.59 5.54
CA PHE A 34 9.75 9.70 4.66
C PHE A 34 11.26 9.71 4.37
N GLU A 35 11.59 9.80 3.09
CA GLU A 35 12.96 10.00 2.61
C GLU A 35 13.19 11.49 2.36
N PRO A 36 14.23 12.10 2.94
CA PRO A 36 14.57 13.50 2.67
C PRO A 36 14.85 13.72 1.18
N GLY A 37 14.45 14.89 0.66
CA GLY A 37 14.71 15.27 -0.73
C GLY A 37 13.75 14.71 -1.77
N LYS A 38 12.82 13.81 -1.40
CA LYS A 38 11.77 13.31 -2.30
C LYS A 38 10.44 14.00 -2.01
N SER A 39 9.61 14.14 -3.05
CA SER A 39 8.26 14.69 -2.93
C SER A 39 7.41 13.87 -1.95
N LEU A 40 6.86 14.51 -0.92
CA LEU A 40 5.95 13.87 0.04
C LEU A 40 4.72 13.26 -0.67
N TYR A 41 4.21 13.94 -1.69
CA TYR A 41 3.11 13.46 -2.50
C TYR A 41 3.44 12.10 -3.14
N GLU A 42 4.57 12.01 -3.85
CA GLU A 42 4.99 10.78 -4.53
C GLU A 42 5.23 9.63 -3.56
N GLN A 43 5.84 9.91 -2.42
CA GLN A 43 6.10 8.91 -1.39
C GLN A 43 4.81 8.33 -0.83
N VAL A 44 3.79 9.17 -0.56
CA VAL A 44 2.50 8.71 -0.04
C VAL A 44 1.75 7.92 -1.11
N VAL A 45 1.69 8.41 -2.36
CA VAL A 45 1.07 7.69 -3.48
C VAL A 45 1.71 6.31 -3.66
N TYR A 46 3.04 6.25 -3.66
CA TYR A 46 3.76 4.98 -3.78
C TYR A 46 3.48 4.02 -2.63
N ALA A 47 3.44 4.52 -1.38
CA ALA A 47 3.15 3.68 -0.22
C ALA A 47 1.75 3.08 -0.28
N VAL A 48 0.75 3.84 -0.72
CA VAL A 48 -0.63 3.34 -0.92
C VAL A 48 -0.67 2.30 -2.03
N LYS A 49 -0.08 2.57 -3.20
CA LYS A 49 0.03 1.61 -4.30
C LYS A 49 0.66 0.29 -3.85
N LYS A 50 1.77 0.38 -3.12
CA LYS A 50 2.46 -0.77 -2.56
C LYS A 50 1.58 -1.56 -1.58
N ALA A 51 0.81 -0.88 -0.71
CA ALA A 51 -0.10 -1.53 0.22
C ALA A 51 -1.24 -2.28 -0.48
N ILE A 52 -1.79 -1.71 -1.56
CA ILE A 52 -2.82 -2.35 -2.38
C ILE A 52 -2.24 -3.57 -3.12
N VAL A 53 -1.11 -3.41 -3.80
CA VAL A 53 -0.48 -4.50 -4.57
C VAL A 53 -0.05 -5.65 -3.68
N SER A 54 0.49 -5.37 -2.49
CA SER A 54 0.89 -6.40 -1.52
C SER A 54 -0.29 -7.08 -0.81
N GLY A 55 -1.53 -6.61 -1.02
CA GLY A 55 -2.73 -7.13 -0.37
C GLY A 55 -2.88 -6.70 1.09
N GLN A 56 -2.08 -5.74 1.55
CA GLN A 56 -2.21 -5.11 2.87
C GLN A 56 -3.51 -4.30 2.95
N MET A 57 -3.89 -3.65 1.85
CA MET A 57 -5.19 -3.05 1.64
C MET A 57 -5.95 -3.84 0.56
N ARG A 58 -7.17 -4.25 0.88
CA ARG A 58 -7.99 -5.10 0.00
C ARG A 58 -9.09 -4.29 -0.67
N PRO A 59 -9.58 -4.72 -1.84
CA PRO A 59 -10.78 -4.15 -2.43
C PRO A 59 -11.95 -4.15 -1.43
N GLY A 60 -12.61 -3.00 -1.30
CA GLY A 60 -13.67 -2.76 -0.32
C GLY A 60 -13.22 -2.23 1.03
N ASP A 61 -11.91 -2.23 1.32
CA ASP A 61 -11.39 -1.62 2.55
C ASP A 61 -11.59 -0.10 2.51
N SER A 62 -11.99 0.46 3.66
CA SER A 62 -12.15 1.91 3.81
C SER A 62 -10.81 2.62 3.79
N PHE A 63 -10.70 3.68 2.97
CA PHE A 63 -9.51 4.53 2.91
C PHE A 63 -9.67 5.75 3.84
N PRO A 64 -8.60 6.18 4.53
CA PRO A 64 -8.65 7.35 5.39
C PRO A 64 -9.09 8.62 4.66
N SER A 65 -9.94 9.45 5.28
CA SER A 65 -10.31 10.73 4.72
C SER A 65 -9.09 11.67 4.60
N VAL A 66 -9.16 12.67 3.72
CA VAL A 66 -8.12 13.70 3.56
C VAL A 66 -7.69 14.30 4.90
N ARG A 67 -8.67 14.58 5.79
CA ARG A 67 -8.41 15.16 7.12
C ARG A 67 -7.61 14.19 8.01
N VAL A 68 -7.97 12.91 7.99
CA VAL A 68 -7.27 11.86 8.74
C VAL A 68 -5.86 11.67 8.20
N LEU A 69 -5.74 11.53 6.87
CA LEU A 69 -4.46 11.35 6.19
C LEU A 69 -3.49 12.52 6.48
N SER A 70 -3.99 13.76 6.39
CA SER A 70 -3.22 14.97 6.68
C SER A 70 -2.72 15.00 8.13
N ARG A 71 -3.61 14.70 9.08
CA ARG A 71 -3.28 14.70 10.51
C ARG A 71 -2.26 13.64 10.87
N ASP A 72 -2.50 12.40 10.43
CA ASP A 72 -1.72 11.24 10.85
C ASP A 72 -0.34 11.19 10.18
N LEU A 73 -0.24 11.63 8.92
CA LEU A 73 1.04 11.79 8.21
C LEU A 73 1.73 13.13 8.48
N LYS A 74 1.06 14.06 9.18
CA LYS A 74 1.57 15.42 9.42
C LYS A 74 1.94 16.16 8.12
N ILE A 75 1.14 15.97 7.07
CA ILE A 75 1.30 16.61 5.76
C ILE A 75 0.24 17.70 5.55
N ASN A 76 0.52 18.61 4.62
CA ASN A 76 -0.45 19.65 4.27
C ASN A 76 -1.75 19.04 3.74
N PRO A 77 -2.95 19.52 4.15
CA PRO A 77 -4.23 19.06 3.65
C PRO A 77 -4.36 19.07 2.12
N ASN A 78 -3.76 20.08 1.46
CA ASN A 78 -3.75 20.13 0.00
C ASN A 78 -2.94 18.99 -0.61
N THR A 79 -1.83 18.59 0.01
CA THR A 79 -1.05 17.43 -0.41
C THR A 79 -1.84 16.14 -0.22
N ALA A 80 -2.49 15.97 0.94
CA ALA A 80 -3.36 14.82 1.19
C ALA A 80 -4.52 14.75 0.19
N HIS A 81 -5.13 15.89 -0.14
CA HIS A 81 -6.18 15.95 -1.16
C HIS A 81 -5.67 15.53 -2.54
N LYS A 82 -4.51 16.05 -2.97
CA LYS A 82 -3.89 15.67 -4.25
C LYS A 82 -3.61 14.16 -4.31
N VAL A 83 -3.12 13.56 -3.22
CA VAL A 83 -2.89 12.11 -3.13
C VAL A 83 -4.19 11.33 -3.38
N VAL A 84 -5.27 11.67 -2.66
CA VAL A 84 -6.55 10.98 -2.81
C VAL A 84 -7.10 11.14 -4.21
N THR A 85 -7.07 12.35 -4.77
CA THR A 85 -7.55 12.64 -6.13
C THR A 85 -6.76 11.86 -7.19
N SER A 86 -5.43 11.78 -7.05
CA SER A 86 -4.59 11.00 -7.97
C SER A 86 -4.93 9.51 -7.93
N LEU A 87 -5.08 8.94 -6.74
CA LEU A 87 -5.42 7.53 -6.58
C LEU A 87 -6.83 7.19 -7.11
N ILE A 88 -7.78 8.14 -7.02
CA ILE A 88 -9.10 8.01 -7.65
C ILE A 88 -8.97 8.07 -9.17
N ALA A 89 -8.20 9.01 -9.71
CA ALA A 89 -7.98 9.15 -11.16
C ALA A 89 -7.31 7.89 -11.76
N GLU A 90 -6.44 7.23 -10.99
CA GLU A 90 -5.83 5.96 -11.37
C GLU A 90 -6.76 4.74 -11.15
N GLY A 91 -7.99 4.94 -10.65
CA GLY A 91 -8.94 3.87 -10.39
C GLY A 91 -8.59 2.94 -9.23
N LEU A 92 -7.65 3.34 -8.35
CA LEU A 92 -7.27 2.57 -7.16
C LEU A 92 -8.19 2.82 -5.97
N LEU A 93 -8.85 3.97 -5.96
CA LEU A 93 -9.82 4.38 -4.96
C LEU A 93 -11.11 4.85 -5.64
N GLU A 94 -12.25 4.68 -4.97
CA GLU A 94 -13.54 5.22 -5.40
C GLU A 94 -14.28 5.84 -4.21
N VAL A 95 -15.16 6.80 -4.50
CA VAL A 95 -15.96 7.48 -3.48
C VAL A 95 -17.35 6.88 -3.46
N HIS A 96 -17.78 6.35 -2.32
CA HIS A 96 -19.13 5.87 -2.08
C HIS A 96 -19.91 6.84 -1.20
N SER A 97 -21.09 7.24 -1.64
CA SER A 97 -22.00 8.09 -0.86
C SER A 97 -22.35 7.42 0.47
N GLY A 98 -22.15 8.14 1.57
CA GLY A 98 -22.45 7.64 2.93
C GLY A 98 -21.38 6.73 3.55
N ILE A 99 -20.44 6.18 2.77
CA ILE A 99 -19.39 5.29 3.27
C ILE A 99 -18.01 6.00 3.28
N GLY A 100 -17.78 6.87 2.30
CA GLY A 100 -16.51 7.55 2.11
C GLY A 100 -15.68 6.95 0.97
N THR A 101 -14.37 7.07 1.05
CA THR A 101 -13.44 6.53 0.04
C THR A 101 -13.10 5.08 0.36
N VAL A 102 -13.14 4.21 -0.63
CA VAL A 102 -12.82 2.78 -0.52
C VAL A 102 -11.82 2.36 -1.58
N VAL A 103 -11.10 1.28 -1.31
CA VAL A 103 -10.18 0.65 -2.27
C VAL A 103 -10.98 -0.10 -3.32
N THR A 104 -10.72 0.16 -4.60
CA THR A 104 -11.35 -0.54 -5.73
C THR A 104 -10.70 -1.90 -5.98
N LYS A 105 -11.37 -2.73 -6.78
CA LYS A 105 -10.68 -3.83 -7.45
C LYS A 105 -9.68 -3.20 -8.42
N SER A 106 -8.40 -3.57 -8.32
CA SER A 106 -7.37 -3.03 -9.23
C SER A 106 -7.86 -3.04 -10.67
N PRO A 107 -7.84 -1.89 -11.35
CA PRO A 107 -8.25 -1.83 -12.73
C PRO A 107 -7.41 -2.80 -13.57
N VAL A 108 -8.02 -3.44 -14.55
CA VAL A 108 -7.27 -4.28 -15.49
C VAL A 108 -6.42 -3.35 -16.33
N ALA A 109 -5.11 -3.43 -16.16
CA ALA A 109 -4.17 -2.61 -16.93
C ALA A 109 -4.37 -2.83 -18.44
N THR A 110 -4.39 -1.74 -19.19
CA THR A 110 -4.48 -1.77 -20.64
C THR A 110 -3.20 -2.35 -21.28
N ALA A 111 -3.29 -2.81 -22.51
CA ALA A 111 -2.12 -3.26 -23.25
C ALA A 111 -1.06 -2.15 -23.41
N ALA A 112 -1.52 -0.90 -23.58
CA ALA A 112 -0.64 0.27 -23.69
C ALA A 112 0.12 0.54 -22.37
N GLU A 113 -0.53 0.48 -21.22
CA GLU A 113 0.14 0.65 -19.91
C GLU A 113 1.16 -0.44 -19.64
N ARG A 114 0.86 -1.70 -19.99
CA ARG A 114 1.83 -2.81 -19.88
C ARG A 114 3.03 -2.61 -20.79
N ALA A 115 2.78 -2.19 -22.05
CA ALA A 115 3.84 -1.91 -23.01
C ALA A 115 4.73 -0.75 -22.56
N ASN A 116 4.15 0.32 -22.00
CA ASN A 116 4.92 1.44 -21.46
C ASN A 116 5.84 0.98 -20.32
N LEU A 117 5.32 0.21 -19.36
CA LEU A 117 6.12 -0.31 -18.26
C LEU A 117 7.30 -1.17 -18.74
N LEU A 118 7.05 -2.07 -19.70
CA LEU A 118 8.07 -3.02 -20.17
C LEU A 118 9.07 -2.39 -21.16
N ASN A 119 8.65 -1.43 -21.99
CA ASN A 119 9.51 -0.88 -23.03
C ASN A 119 10.16 0.45 -22.63
N HIS A 120 9.55 1.21 -21.70
CA HIS A 120 10.06 2.52 -21.33
C HIS A 120 10.63 2.54 -19.91
N GLU A 121 9.83 2.19 -18.90
CA GLU A 121 10.27 2.24 -17.50
C GLU A 121 11.38 1.21 -17.21
N LEU A 122 11.26 0.01 -17.79
CA LEU A 122 12.29 -1.02 -17.64
C LEU A 122 13.58 -0.63 -18.37
N GLU A 123 13.50 0.01 -19.55
CA GLU A 123 14.67 0.52 -20.26
C GLU A 123 15.41 1.57 -19.42
N GLN A 124 14.69 2.52 -18.81
CA GLN A 124 15.28 3.51 -17.90
C GLN A 124 16.03 2.84 -16.74
N LEU A 125 15.43 1.80 -16.14
CA LEU A 125 16.09 1.03 -15.08
C LEU A 125 17.38 0.38 -15.57
N VAL A 126 17.39 -0.21 -16.77
CA VAL A 126 18.57 -0.85 -17.37
C VAL A 126 19.66 0.17 -17.65
N VAL A 127 19.33 1.36 -18.16
CA VAL A 127 20.28 2.45 -18.38
C VAL A 127 20.94 2.87 -17.08
N GLU A 128 20.17 3.09 -16.01
CA GLU A 128 20.72 3.47 -14.70
C GLU A 128 21.56 2.33 -14.08
N ALA A 129 21.12 1.09 -14.21
CA ALA A 129 21.89 -0.06 -13.71
C ALA A 129 23.25 -0.15 -14.40
N ARG A 130 23.31 -0.02 -15.73
CA ARG A 130 24.56 -0.04 -16.50
C ARG A 130 25.48 1.13 -16.18
N LYS A 131 24.94 2.32 -15.98
CA LYS A 131 25.68 3.51 -15.54
C LYS A 131 26.35 3.30 -14.17
N LEU A 132 25.71 2.53 -13.29
CA LEU A 132 26.24 2.15 -11.98
C LEU A 132 27.17 0.91 -12.03
N GLY A 133 27.40 0.31 -13.20
CA GLY A 133 28.25 -0.86 -13.35
C GLY A 133 27.64 -2.17 -12.86
N LEU A 134 26.30 -2.23 -12.74
CA LEU A 134 25.62 -3.45 -12.33
C LEU A 134 25.51 -4.43 -13.50
N GLU A 135 25.67 -5.70 -13.21
CA GLU A 135 25.47 -6.80 -14.15
C GLU A 135 23.98 -7.22 -14.22
N LEU A 136 23.58 -7.86 -15.31
CA LEU A 136 22.21 -8.33 -15.50
C LEU A 136 21.75 -9.22 -14.34
N GLY A 137 22.62 -10.13 -13.86
CA GLY A 137 22.30 -11.03 -12.75
C GLY A 137 22.01 -10.32 -11.43
N ASP A 138 22.63 -9.16 -11.18
CA ASP A 138 22.34 -8.34 -10.00
C ASP A 138 20.92 -7.76 -10.07
N VAL A 139 20.56 -7.25 -11.24
CA VAL A 139 19.23 -6.67 -11.49
C VAL A 139 18.15 -7.73 -11.40
N GLU A 140 18.34 -8.91 -12.02
CA GLU A 140 17.42 -10.03 -11.96
C GLU A 140 17.22 -10.53 -10.53
N THR A 141 18.29 -10.66 -9.77
CA THR A 141 18.27 -11.07 -8.37
C THR A 141 17.47 -10.07 -7.52
N ALA A 142 17.75 -8.78 -7.67
CA ALA A 142 17.03 -7.72 -6.96
C ALA A 142 15.54 -7.70 -7.33
N LEU A 143 15.22 -7.82 -8.62
CA LEU A 143 13.84 -7.86 -9.12
C LEU A 143 13.08 -9.05 -8.51
N ALA A 144 13.66 -10.23 -8.51
CA ALA A 144 13.07 -11.43 -7.93
C ALA A 144 12.82 -11.28 -6.41
N GLN A 145 13.74 -10.66 -5.68
CA GLN A 145 13.58 -10.38 -4.26
C GLN A 145 12.44 -9.41 -3.98
N HIS A 146 12.36 -8.30 -4.74
CA HIS A 146 11.27 -7.33 -4.62
C HIS A 146 9.91 -7.97 -4.95
N TRP A 147 9.86 -8.78 -6.00
CA TRP A 147 8.66 -9.52 -6.40
C TRP A 147 8.15 -10.47 -5.30
N LYS A 148 9.04 -11.28 -4.73
CA LYS A 148 8.71 -12.18 -3.61
C LYS A 148 8.22 -11.40 -2.39
N ARG A 149 8.86 -10.31 -2.05
CA ARG A 149 8.49 -9.47 -0.89
C ARG A 149 7.09 -8.87 -1.04
N LEU A 150 6.71 -8.43 -2.24
CA LEU A 150 5.38 -7.88 -2.50
C LEU A 150 4.30 -8.97 -2.53
N ASN A 151 4.63 -10.19 -2.96
CA ASN A 151 3.68 -11.31 -2.96
C ASN A 151 3.54 -11.99 -1.59
N GLY A 152 4.50 -11.86 -0.69
CA GLY A 152 4.51 -12.54 0.61
C GLY A 152 3.49 -12.02 1.63
N SER A 153 2.78 -10.92 1.35
CA SER A 153 1.76 -10.33 2.23
C SER A 153 0.34 -10.88 2.00
N LYS A 154 0.19 -11.85 1.11
CA LYS A 154 -1.12 -12.48 0.79
C LYS A 154 -1.45 -13.65 1.74
N ARG A 155 -1.27 -13.48 3.05
CA ARG A 155 -1.77 -14.47 4.03
C ARG A 155 -2.92 -13.90 4.84
#